data_f10d87e6cdae2817383a1a05ff8460f9
#
_entry.id   f10d87e6cdae2817383a1a05ff8460f9
#
_cell.length_a   1.000
_cell.length_b   1.000
_cell.length_c   1.000
_cell.angle_alpha   90.00
_cell.angle_beta   90.00
_cell.angle_gamma   90.00
#
_symmetry.space_group_name_H-M   'P 1'
#
loop_
_entity.id
_entity.type
_entity.pdbx_description
1 polymer ?
#
loop_
_entity_poly.entity_id
_entity_poly.type
_entity_poly.pdbx_seq_one_letter_code
_entity_poly.pdbx_strand_id
1 'polypeptide(L)'
;MSYRSTGPILLVTVLAGVMLLAGCGRSGPEPTPTPTKTPTGAETGAEVVATPEPAAQEPAVQEPAAQEPAAQEQPTDPPAPTDTPAPEVATITATQLNIRSGPTQNDAVVRLVDQGAQFEVLGRSDDGQWVQLGENGQAVGWAAAEFVSISGGGAATGEATTGGDSAPAPAPSQPTGSGNYLPASMSSPDFGAQAFMWWREEVADRDLGLIDDAGFNWVKQTFAWETIEAPVKGQFDWSIADRVVQHTNNYNLKLLARLSSDPELKDKFWAGKPPGNADDFADFAFAVASRYNCTPQAVGCIQAYQIWNEPNLAREWGGNPPNPAQYTEFLRKTYAAIKRGNPNAIVISAGMAPTGDCCAAAMPDDQFYEGMYQAMGGSSNGYFDMLGVHGAGFAAPPELDPAEAAANQAYGGYRFFAFRHVEDIRAIMERYGDGGKKIVLLEFGWTFDRVNPAYKWHGADAGIDEFVQADYLKRAYQYAAANWQPWIGLMSLITMPNIDWLADGNPEDEEQYWWAIMAPGYPDTFWRPAYIELCIYFNGLEGQRCKYDPNQ
;
A
#
# COMPACT_ATOMS: atom_id res chain seq x y z
N MET A 1 28.92 12.41 -4.23
CA MET A 1 28.49 11.05 -3.86
C MET A 1 27.00 11.15 -3.64
N SER A 2 26.25 10.62 -4.56
CA SER A 2 24.78 10.75 -4.62
C SER A 2 24.18 9.68 -3.71
N TYR A 3 23.61 10.06 -2.59
CA TYR A 3 22.73 9.20 -1.79
C TYR A 3 21.36 9.15 -2.50
N ARG A 4 21.01 8.00 -3.03
CA ARG A 4 19.64 7.69 -3.44
C ARG A 4 18.79 7.55 -2.18
N SER A 5 17.89 8.47 -1.97
CA SER A 5 16.78 8.32 -1.04
C SER A 5 15.79 7.32 -1.67
N THR A 6 15.81 6.09 -1.22
CA THR A 6 14.74 5.12 -1.49
C THR A 6 13.66 5.35 -0.44
N GLY A 7 12.70 6.24 -0.77
CA GLY A 7 11.43 6.25 -0.07
C GLY A 7 10.67 4.94 -0.36
N PRO A 8 9.82 4.46 0.55
CA PRO A 8 9.07 3.24 0.33
C PRO A 8 8.06 3.45 -0.81
N ILE A 9 8.37 2.90 -1.97
CA ILE A 9 7.39 2.74 -3.05
C ILE A 9 6.53 1.56 -2.64
N LEU A 10 5.30 1.83 -2.23
CA LEU A 10 4.29 0.79 -2.02
C LEU A 10 3.88 0.25 -3.40
N LEU A 11 4.68 -0.64 -3.94
CA LEU A 11 4.43 -1.27 -5.22
C LEU A 11 3.29 -2.27 -5.05
N VAL A 12 2.06 -1.82 -5.28
CA VAL A 12 0.92 -2.72 -5.46
C VAL A 12 1.04 -3.32 -6.87
N THR A 13 1.93 -4.29 -7.02
CA THR A 13 2.13 -5.03 -8.27
C THR A 13 0.98 -6.00 -8.49
N VAL A 14 -0.11 -5.54 -9.06
CA VAL A 14 -1.32 -6.34 -9.24
C VAL A 14 -1.32 -7.17 -10.52
N LEU A 15 -0.62 -6.75 -11.56
CA LEU A 15 -0.73 -7.39 -12.88
C LEU A 15 0.58 -7.85 -13.55
N ALA A 16 1.76 -7.54 -13.03
CA ALA A 16 3.04 -7.93 -13.63
C ALA A 16 3.24 -9.46 -13.79
N GLY A 17 2.38 -10.29 -13.17
CA GLY A 17 2.41 -11.74 -13.31
C GLY A 17 1.81 -12.30 -14.59
N VAL A 18 0.92 -11.58 -15.23
CA VAL A 18 0.16 -12.11 -16.37
C VAL A 18 1.01 -12.26 -17.63
N MET A 19 2.08 -11.51 -17.77
CA MET A 19 2.83 -11.46 -19.04
C MET A 19 4.05 -12.35 -19.14
N LEU A 20 4.68 -12.75 -18.07
CA LEU A 20 5.73 -13.77 -18.14
C LEU A 20 5.21 -15.14 -18.58
N LEU A 21 3.88 -15.29 -18.67
CA LEU A 21 3.19 -16.55 -18.89
C LEU A 21 2.66 -16.77 -20.32
N ALA A 22 2.53 -15.72 -21.11
CA ALA A 22 2.14 -15.85 -22.53
C ALA A 22 3.24 -16.50 -23.39
N GLY A 23 4.45 -16.69 -22.84
CA GLY A 23 5.60 -17.28 -23.53
C GLY A 23 5.74 -18.81 -23.43
N CYS A 24 4.91 -19.52 -22.65
CA CYS A 24 4.93 -20.98 -22.61
C CYS A 24 4.11 -21.57 -23.77
N GLY A 25 4.52 -21.29 -25.00
CA GLY A 25 3.95 -21.84 -26.21
C GLY A 25 4.22 -23.35 -26.31
N ARG A 26 3.19 -24.10 -26.69
CA ARG A 26 3.28 -25.49 -27.09
C ARG A 26 4.36 -25.68 -28.16
N SER A 27 5.29 -26.59 -27.94
CA SER A 27 6.23 -27.08 -28.94
C SER A 27 5.47 -27.71 -30.11
N GLY A 28 5.36 -26.97 -31.21
CA GLY A 28 5.09 -27.52 -32.53
C GLY A 28 6.40 -28.01 -33.15
N PRO A 29 6.38 -28.97 -34.13
CA PRO A 29 7.58 -29.55 -34.64
C PRO A 29 8.47 -28.54 -35.35
N GLU A 30 9.75 -28.61 -35.05
CA GLU A 30 10.84 -27.81 -35.65
C GLU A 30 10.89 -27.91 -37.15
N PRO A 31 11.02 -26.80 -37.92
CA PRO A 31 11.37 -26.88 -39.32
C PRO A 31 12.88 -27.06 -39.48
N THR A 32 13.24 -28.05 -40.28
CA THR A 32 14.60 -28.44 -40.66
C THR A 32 15.42 -27.26 -41.20
N PRO A 33 16.69 -27.07 -40.79
CA PRO A 33 17.50 -25.94 -41.27
C PRO A 33 18.05 -26.20 -42.67
N THR A 34 17.84 -25.23 -43.53
CA THR A 34 18.51 -25.13 -44.85
C THR A 34 19.91 -24.53 -44.68
N PRO A 35 20.96 -25.07 -45.31
CA PRO A 35 22.33 -24.62 -45.09
C PRO A 35 22.63 -23.31 -45.82
N THR A 36 23.13 -22.31 -45.11
CA THR A 36 23.67 -21.08 -45.70
C THR A 36 25.18 -21.08 -45.62
N LYS A 37 25.79 -20.78 -46.76
CA LYS A 37 27.20 -20.80 -47.07
C LYS A 37 28.04 -19.84 -46.22
N THR A 38 29.22 -20.32 -45.80
CA THR A 38 30.35 -19.58 -45.25
C THR A 38 31.04 -18.73 -46.35
N PRO A 39 31.61 -17.59 -46.03
CA PRO A 39 32.83 -17.13 -46.65
C PRO A 39 34.00 -17.10 -45.67
N THR A 40 35.10 -17.62 -46.17
CA THR A 40 36.44 -17.76 -45.62
C THR A 40 37.23 -16.47 -45.66
N GLY A 41 38.21 -16.33 -44.76
CA GLY A 41 39.38 -15.47 -44.86
C GLY A 41 39.63 -14.61 -43.65
N ALA A 42 40.53 -14.94 -42.86
CA ALA A 42 42.00 -15.00 -42.72
C ALA A 42 42.50 -13.91 -41.79
N GLU A 43 43.10 -14.41 -40.68
CA GLU A 43 44.40 -14.10 -40.09
C GLU A 43 44.75 -12.62 -39.81
N THR A 44 45.29 -12.27 -38.69
CA THR A 44 46.46 -12.53 -37.87
C THR A 44 46.37 -11.69 -36.62
N GLY A 45 46.59 -12.05 -35.43
CA GLY A 45 47.84 -12.43 -34.75
C GLY A 45 48.43 -11.26 -34.01
N ALA A 46 48.42 -11.27 -32.66
CA ALA A 46 49.57 -11.02 -31.84
C ALA A 46 49.19 -10.84 -30.34
N GLU A 47 49.72 -11.69 -29.59
CA GLU A 47 49.90 -11.78 -28.15
C GLU A 47 50.92 -10.74 -27.67
N VAL A 48 50.72 -10.08 -26.48
CA VAL A 48 51.77 -9.57 -25.61
C VAL A 48 51.22 -9.49 -24.17
N VAL A 49 51.54 -10.42 -23.37
CA VAL A 49 52.31 -10.58 -22.12
C VAL A 49 52.30 -9.39 -21.13
N ALA A 50 52.05 -9.81 -19.91
CA ALA A 50 51.92 -9.08 -18.66
C ALA A 50 53.21 -8.59 -18.00
N THR A 51 53.00 -7.76 -16.99
CA THR A 51 53.75 -7.54 -15.72
C THR A 51 54.91 -6.55 -15.71
N PRO A 52 55.33 -6.07 -14.50
CA PRO A 52 54.62 -5.62 -13.29
C PRO A 52 55.09 -4.23 -12.75
N GLU A 53 54.52 -3.87 -11.63
CA GLU A 53 54.81 -2.82 -10.66
C GLU A 53 56.31 -2.49 -10.39
N PRO A 54 56.67 -1.26 -9.89
CA PRO A 54 57.12 -1.25 -8.53
C PRO A 54 56.63 -0.09 -7.65
N ALA A 55 56.64 -0.41 -6.35
CA ALA A 55 56.43 0.45 -5.22
C ALA A 55 57.58 1.49 -5.00
N ALA A 56 57.22 2.65 -4.43
CA ALA A 56 58.15 3.49 -3.65
C ALA A 56 57.33 4.37 -2.71
N GLN A 57 57.36 4.11 -1.45
CA GLN A 57 58.19 4.70 -0.38
C GLN A 57 57.74 6.07 0.08
N GLU A 58 57.27 6.06 1.36
CA GLU A 58 57.15 7.20 2.26
C GLU A 58 58.50 7.89 2.50
N PRO A 59 58.47 9.13 2.96
CA PRO A 59 59.36 9.46 4.04
C PRO A 59 58.67 10.01 5.28
N ALA A 60 59.16 9.50 6.37
CA ALA A 60 58.93 9.92 7.74
C ALA A 60 59.56 11.28 8.04
N VAL A 61 59.03 11.91 9.09
CA VAL A 61 59.80 12.50 10.14
C VAL A 61 59.60 13.79 10.73
N GLN A 62 59.66 13.79 11.90
CA GLN A 62 60.25 14.59 12.99
C GLN A 62 59.35 15.52 13.79
N GLU A 63 59.17 15.03 14.99
CA GLU A 63 58.95 15.80 16.22
C GLU A 63 60.16 16.69 16.56
N PRO A 64 60.00 17.84 17.22
CA PRO A 64 60.83 18.10 18.37
C PRO A 64 60.08 18.57 19.62
N ALA A 65 60.45 17.86 20.66
CA ALA A 65 60.85 18.24 22.01
C ALA A 65 60.18 19.37 22.79
N ALA A 66 59.85 18.95 24.00
CA ALA A 66 59.38 19.67 25.16
C ALA A 66 60.27 20.80 25.66
N GLN A 67 59.62 21.80 26.22
CA GLN A 67 60.23 22.62 27.32
C GLN A 67 59.15 22.97 28.35
N GLU A 68 59.34 22.53 29.56
CA GLU A 68 58.78 23.01 30.82
C GLU A 68 59.93 23.75 31.54
N PRO A 69 59.79 24.45 32.70
CA PRO A 69 58.61 25.17 33.28
C PRO A 69 59.02 26.59 33.81
N ALA A 70 58.04 27.38 34.19
CA ALA A 70 58.28 28.40 35.22
C ALA A 70 57.00 28.60 36.07
N ALA A 71 57.22 28.73 37.36
CA ALA A 71 56.26 28.67 38.43
C ALA A 71 55.61 29.99 38.79
N GLN A 72 54.42 29.81 39.39
CA GLN A 72 53.73 30.57 40.46
C GLN A 72 53.33 32.01 40.27
N GLU A 73 51.97 32.17 40.38
CA GLU A 73 51.39 33.04 41.42
C GLU A 73 49.90 32.70 41.60
N GLN A 74 49.44 32.55 42.85
CA GLN A 74 48.09 32.24 43.25
C GLN A 74 47.34 33.53 43.50
N PRO A 75 46.15 33.73 42.95
CA PRO A 75 45.18 34.67 43.45
C PRO A 75 43.90 34.01 43.93
N THR A 76 43.50 34.40 45.10
CA THR A 76 42.20 34.55 45.75
C THR A 76 40.95 34.03 45.02
N ASP A 77 40.14 33.24 45.77
CA ASP A 77 38.84 32.74 45.42
C ASP A 77 37.90 33.78 44.79
N PRO A 78 37.27 33.44 43.62
CA PRO A 78 36.11 34.13 43.14
C PRO A 78 34.83 33.59 43.80
N PRO A 79 33.72 34.39 43.86
CA PRO A 79 32.49 33.98 44.49
C PRO A 79 31.85 32.81 43.76
N ALA A 80 31.11 31.96 44.55
CA ALA A 80 30.41 30.78 44.08
C ALA A 80 29.59 31.04 42.82
N PRO A 81 29.60 30.10 41.81
CA PRO A 81 28.77 30.23 40.65
C PRO A 81 27.29 30.10 41.03
N THR A 82 26.52 31.05 40.60
CA THR A 82 25.06 30.97 40.59
C THR A 82 24.68 29.79 39.66
N ASP A 83 23.94 28.80 40.19
CA ASP A 83 23.41 27.68 39.41
C ASP A 83 22.60 28.18 38.22
N THR A 84 23.23 28.17 37.05
CA THR A 84 22.47 28.29 35.79
C THR A 84 21.83 26.93 35.52
N PRO A 85 20.51 26.83 35.39
CA PRO A 85 19.88 25.54 35.09
C PRO A 85 20.47 24.95 33.81
N ALA A 86 20.70 23.64 33.82
CA ALA A 86 21.19 22.93 32.65
C ALA A 86 20.23 23.15 31.45
N PRO A 87 20.74 23.36 30.25
CA PRO A 87 19.87 23.58 29.09
C PRO A 87 18.96 22.36 28.85
N GLU A 88 17.72 22.61 28.50
CA GLU A 88 16.78 21.58 28.07
C GLU A 88 17.24 21.00 26.74
N VAL A 89 17.22 19.66 26.61
CA VAL A 89 17.58 18.94 25.40
C VAL A 89 16.34 18.28 24.82
N ALA A 90 16.04 18.57 23.58
CA ALA A 90 15.01 17.97 22.75
C ALA A 90 15.58 16.76 22.00
N THR A 91 15.01 15.58 22.17
CA THR A 91 15.36 14.38 21.43
C THR A 91 14.21 14.00 20.51
N ILE A 92 14.47 13.81 19.22
CA ILE A 92 13.44 13.43 18.22
C ILE A 92 13.02 11.99 18.47
N THR A 93 11.71 11.77 18.58
CA THR A 93 11.11 10.45 18.85
C THR A 93 10.54 9.79 17.59
N ALA A 94 10.15 10.57 16.57
CA ALA A 94 9.70 10.06 15.29
C ALA A 94 10.87 9.50 14.47
N THR A 95 10.60 8.49 13.64
CA THR A 95 11.60 7.88 12.75
C THR A 95 12.29 8.91 11.86
N GLN A 96 11.50 9.86 11.33
CA GLN A 96 11.96 11.07 10.65
C GLN A 96 11.02 12.22 11.00
N LEU A 97 11.55 13.42 11.15
CA LEU A 97 10.79 14.62 11.50
C LEU A 97 11.20 15.79 10.66
N ASN A 98 10.22 16.48 10.07
CA ASN A 98 10.42 17.74 9.38
C ASN A 98 10.60 18.87 10.41
N ILE A 99 11.75 19.53 10.37
CA ILE A 99 11.97 20.81 11.06
C ILE A 99 11.53 21.93 10.13
N ARG A 100 10.70 22.84 10.65
CA ARG A 100 10.07 23.90 9.85
C ARG A 100 10.57 25.30 10.19
N SER A 101 10.40 26.23 9.27
CA SER A 101 10.82 27.64 9.48
C SER A 101 9.99 28.39 10.52
N GLY A 102 8.79 27.91 10.87
CA GLY A 102 7.88 28.47 11.84
C GLY A 102 7.06 27.40 12.57
N PRO A 103 6.25 27.82 13.58
CA PRO A 103 5.52 26.92 14.46
C PRO A 103 4.15 26.51 13.90
N THR A 104 4.06 26.20 12.60
CA THR A 104 2.84 25.65 11.99
C THR A 104 3.15 24.57 10.95
N GLN A 105 2.19 23.72 10.67
CA GLN A 105 2.33 22.69 9.64
C GLN A 105 2.46 23.28 8.22
N ASN A 106 2.04 24.51 8.01
CA ASN A 106 2.11 25.20 6.72
C ASN A 106 3.45 25.93 6.49
N ASP A 107 4.31 26.02 7.50
CA ASP A 107 5.61 26.63 7.36
C ASP A 107 6.58 25.73 6.57
N ALA A 108 7.48 26.37 5.81
CA ALA A 108 8.42 25.64 4.95
C ALA A 108 9.29 24.67 5.74
N VAL A 109 9.50 23.47 5.21
CA VAL A 109 10.45 22.49 5.74
C VAL A 109 11.87 22.99 5.48
N VAL A 110 12.64 23.21 6.55
CA VAL A 110 14.04 23.67 6.46
C VAL A 110 15.04 22.52 6.62
N ARG A 111 14.64 21.43 7.27
CA ARG A 111 15.50 20.26 7.50
C ARG A 111 14.66 19.02 7.81
N LEU A 112 15.09 17.85 7.33
CA LEU A 112 14.62 16.54 7.76
C LEU A 112 15.64 15.94 8.72
N VAL A 113 15.19 15.39 9.87
CA VAL A 113 16.04 14.78 10.90
C VAL A 113 15.54 13.39 11.27
N ASP A 114 16.48 12.52 11.62
CA ASP A 114 16.19 11.14 11.99
C ASP A 114 15.91 10.99 13.50
N GLN A 115 15.29 9.89 13.88
CA GLN A 115 15.03 9.52 15.26
C GLN A 115 16.31 9.51 16.09
N GLY A 116 16.23 10.04 17.31
CA GLY A 116 17.36 10.13 18.23
C GLY A 116 18.22 11.37 18.02
N ALA A 117 17.97 12.20 16.99
CA ALA A 117 18.65 13.48 16.85
C ALA A 117 18.34 14.39 18.06
N GLN A 118 19.37 15.09 18.56
CA GLN A 118 19.27 15.92 19.74
C GLN A 118 19.53 17.39 19.41
N PHE A 119 18.76 18.28 20.04
CA PHE A 119 18.81 19.73 19.85
C PHE A 119 18.65 20.44 21.19
N GLU A 120 19.12 21.66 21.28
CA GLU A 120 18.79 22.57 22.37
C GLU A 120 17.36 23.05 22.24
N VAL A 121 16.63 23.19 23.36
CA VAL A 121 15.30 23.82 23.37
C VAL A 121 15.49 25.32 23.55
N LEU A 122 15.18 26.11 22.51
CA LEU A 122 15.27 27.56 22.55
C LEU A 122 13.94 28.25 22.92
N GLY A 123 12.82 27.56 22.71
CA GLY A 123 11.50 28.10 23.01
C GLY A 123 10.37 27.12 22.68
N ARG A 124 9.15 27.57 22.93
CA ARG A 124 7.90 26.86 22.59
C ARG A 124 6.91 27.87 22.02
N SER A 125 6.03 27.41 21.13
CA SER A 125 4.89 28.21 20.66
C SER A 125 3.90 28.50 21.82
N ASP A 126 3.11 29.56 21.67
CA ASP A 126 2.15 30.00 22.70
C ASP A 126 1.08 28.92 23.00
N ASP A 127 0.75 28.08 22.01
CA ASP A 127 -0.16 26.96 22.14
C ASP A 127 0.51 25.68 22.67
N GLY A 128 1.84 25.68 22.85
CA GLY A 128 2.64 24.56 23.30
C GLY A 128 2.77 23.40 22.32
N GLN A 129 2.25 23.55 21.10
CA GLN A 129 2.25 22.49 20.08
C GLN A 129 3.59 22.38 19.35
N TRP A 130 4.46 23.39 19.43
CA TRP A 130 5.74 23.44 18.73
C TRP A 130 6.89 23.78 19.65
N VAL A 131 8.05 23.18 19.40
CA VAL A 131 9.31 23.40 20.11
C VAL A 131 10.30 24.03 19.15
N GLN A 132 10.89 25.16 19.52
CA GLN A 132 11.98 25.78 18.79
C GLN A 132 13.28 25.07 19.13
N LEU A 133 13.89 24.50 18.12
CA LEU A 133 15.12 23.73 18.21
C LEU A 133 16.34 24.60 17.89
N GLY A 134 17.44 24.35 18.59
CA GLY A 134 18.72 25.05 18.41
C GLY A 134 19.91 24.11 18.30
N GLU A 135 20.95 24.60 17.64
CA GLU A 135 22.30 24.03 17.64
C GLU A 135 23.30 25.14 17.97
N ASN A 136 24.11 24.94 19.01
CA ASN A 136 25.10 25.94 19.48
C ASN A 136 24.45 27.32 19.77
N GLY A 137 23.27 27.33 20.39
CA GLY A 137 22.53 28.54 20.75
C GLY A 137 21.88 29.26 19.57
N GLN A 138 21.91 28.72 18.35
CA GLN A 138 21.26 29.29 17.17
C GLN A 138 20.04 28.47 16.77
N ALA A 139 18.92 29.14 16.46
CA ALA A 139 17.71 28.48 16.02
C ALA A 139 17.90 27.77 14.67
N VAL A 140 17.57 26.48 14.62
CA VAL A 140 17.56 25.67 13.39
C VAL A 140 16.16 25.47 12.82
N GLY A 141 15.10 25.74 13.61
CA GLY A 141 13.72 25.68 13.19
C GLY A 141 12.78 25.18 14.29
N TRP A 142 11.59 24.74 13.90
CA TRP A 142 10.51 24.32 14.77
C TRP A 142 10.15 22.86 14.52
N ALA A 143 9.94 22.09 15.59
CA ALA A 143 9.46 20.73 15.57
C ALA A 143 8.11 20.64 16.28
N ALA A 144 7.20 19.80 15.80
CA ALA A 144 5.96 19.52 16.52
C ALA A 144 6.29 18.83 17.85
N ALA A 145 5.74 19.36 18.94
CA ALA A 145 6.06 18.95 20.31
C ALA A 145 5.76 17.48 20.60
N GLU A 146 4.76 16.93 19.95
CA GLU A 146 4.36 15.51 20.08
C GLU A 146 5.45 14.53 19.62
N PHE A 147 6.37 14.96 18.75
CA PHE A 147 7.49 14.14 18.22
C PHE A 147 8.83 14.46 18.88
N VAL A 148 8.80 15.13 20.04
CA VAL A 148 9.99 15.57 20.76
C VAL A 148 9.90 15.17 22.24
N SER A 149 10.91 14.43 22.73
CA SER A 149 11.10 14.18 24.16
C SER A 149 12.07 15.20 24.74
N ILE A 150 11.67 15.93 25.78
CA ILE A 150 12.51 16.95 26.40
C ILE A 150 13.05 16.44 27.74
N SER A 151 14.38 16.55 27.92
CA SER A 151 15.10 16.19 29.13
C SER A 151 15.97 17.38 29.59
N GLY A 152 16.10 17.58 30.91
CA GLY A 152 16.85 18.73 31.47
C GLY A 152 15.93 19.94 31.70
N GLY A 153 15.92 20.48 32.90
CA GLY A 153 15.11 21.61 33.34
C GLY A 153 14.55 21.35 34.74
N GLY A 154 15.10 22.04 35.76
CA GLY A 154 14.82 21.78 37.16
C GLY A 154 13.42 22.14 37.61
N ALA A 155 12.79 21.19 38.26
CA ALA A 155 11.89 21.19 39.42
C ALA A 155 10.81 22.29 39.52
N ALA A 156 9.56 21.84 39.43
CA ALA A 156 8.47 22.36 40.31
C ALA A 156 8.04 21.25 41.28
N THR A 157 8.01 21.59 42.53
CA THR A 157 7.77 20.79 43.71
C THR A 157 6.36 20.24 43.80
N GLY A 158 6.22 18.95 44.13
CA GLY A 158 4.98 18.31 44.57
C GLY A 158 5.29 16.95 45.18
N GLU A 159 4.94 16.80 46.45
CA GLU A 159 5.25 15.79 47.43
C GLU A 159 5.22 14.33 46.97
N ALA A 160 6.21 13.60 47.47
CA ALA A 160 6.29 12.14 47.37
C ALA A 160 5.38 11.45 48.39
N THR A 161 4.61 10.48 47.96
CA THR A 161 4.13 9.38 48.81
C THR A 161 4.60 8.05 48.22
N THR A 162 5.32 7.34 49.07
CA THR A 162 5.86 5.99 48.83
C THR A 162 4.74 4.95 48.87
N GLY A 163 4.77 3.98 47.95
CA GLY A 163 3.96 2.76 48.05
C GLY A 163 3.97 2.01 46.70
N GLY A 164 4.67 0.88 46.66
CA GLY A 164 4.87 0.07 45.48
C GLY A 164 3.60 -0.59 44.99
N ASP A 165 3.59 -0.78 43.72
CA ASP A 165 3.22 -1.97 42.96
C ASP A 165 3.26 -1.56 41.46
N SER A 166 4.00 -2.31 40.69
CA SER A 166 4.13 -2.08 39.25
C SER A 166 2.81 -2.43 38.57
N ALA A 167 1.97 -1.40 38.33
CA ALA A 167 0.85 -1.50 37.41
C ALA A 167 1.35 -1.34 35.97
N PRO A 168 0.76 -2.05 34.98
CA PRO A 168 1.13 -1.88 33.56
C PRO A 168 0.85 -0.44 33.12
N ALA A 169 1.68 0.07 32.22
CA ALA A 169 1.57 1.41 31.66
C ALA A 169 0.13 1.69 31.18
N PRO A 170 -0.41 2.91 31.41
CA PRO A 170 -1.73 3.26 30.93
C PRO A 170 -1.76 3.17 29.41
N ALA A 171 -2.74 2.44 28.88
CA ALA A 171 -3.06 2.44 27.47
C ALA A 171 -3.27 3.90 26.99
N PRO A 172 -2.83 4.27 25.77
CA PRO A 172 -3.06 5.60 25.25
C PRO A 172 -4.56 5.90 25.28
N SER A 173 -4.90 7.11 25.73
CA SER A 173 -6.28 7.59 25.81
C SER A 173 -6.93 7.46 24.42
N GLN A 174 -7.93 6.59 24.30
CA GLN A 174 -8.70 6.42 23.07
C GLN A 174 -9.44 7.71 22.74
N PRO A 175 -9.35 8.20 21.48
CA PRO A 175 -10.28 9.21 21.01
C PRO A 175 -11.69 8.61 21.07
N THR A 176 -12.60 9.28 21.71
CA THR A 176 -14.02 8.88 21.76
C THR A 176 -14.64 9.21 20.41
N GLY A 177 -14.67 8.23 19.51
CA GLY A 177 -15.46 8.31 18.29
C GLY A 177 -16.94 8.53 18.62
N SER A 178 -17.61 9.40 17.91
CA SER A 178 -19.04 9.71 18.11
C SER A 178 -20.00 8.64 17.57
N GLY A 179 -19.55 7.43 17.39
CA GLY A 179 -20.26 6.17 17.38
C GLY A 179 -21.42 5.92 16.40
N ASN A 180 -21.60 6.70 15.35
CA ASN A 180 -22.64 6.43 14.35
C ASN A 180 -22.02 6.03 13.00
N TYR A 181 -21.52 4.80 12.93
CA TYR A 181 -20.85 4.28 11.74
C TYR A 181 -21.83 3.69 10.72
N LEU A 182 -21.46 3.75 9.43
CA LEU A 182 -22.22 3.09 8.37
C LEU A 182 -22.25 1.57 8.59
N PRO A 183 -23.38 0.90 8.28
CA PRO A 183 -23.50 -0.54 8.47
C PRO A 183 -22.60 -1.32 7.50
N ALA A 184 -22.13 -2.48 7.94
CA ALA A 184 -21.42 -3.46 7.12
C ALA A 184 -22.41 -4.16 6.18
N SER A 185 -22.80 -3.49 5.11
CA SER A 185 -23.70 -4.02 4.09
C SER A 185 -23.28 -3.56 2.70
N MET A 186 -23.49 -4.40 1.69
CA MET A 186 -23.22 -4.10 0.29
C MET A 186 -24.52 -4.19 -0.53
N SER A 187 -24.78 -3.16 -1.32
CA SER A 187 -25.83 -3.15 -2.34
C SER A 187 -25.44 -4.05 -3.53
N SER A 188 -26.04 -3.86 -4.70
CA SER A 188 -25.71 -4.66 -5.88
C SER A 188 -25.92 -3.84 -7.15
N PRO A 189 -24.86 -3.35 -7.77
CA PRO A 189 -23.52 -3.17 -7.20
C PRO A 189 -23.43 -1.96 -6.25
N ASP A 190 -22.46 -2.00 -5.31
CA ASP A 190 -21.88 -0.83 -4.67
C ASP A 190 -20.64 -0.36 -5.46
N PHE A 191 -20.22 0.88 -5.28
CA PHE A 191 -19.16 1.53 -6.03
C PHE A 191 -17.97 1.82 -5.13
N GLY A 192 -16.79 1.34 -5.49
CA GLY A 192 -15.57 1.55 -4.70
C GLY A 192 -14.35 1.89 -5.54
N ALA A 193 -13.37 2.50 -4.89
CA ALA A 193 -12.07 2.79 -5.47
C ALA A 193 -10.94 2.40 -4.51
N GLN A 194 -9.87 1.84 -5.04
CA GLN A 194 -8.63 1.68 -4.28
C GLN A 194 -7.95 3.03 -4.14
N ALA A 195 -7.48 3.36 -2.92
CA ALA A 195 -6.79 4.60 -2.61
C ALA A 195 -5.46 4.35 -1.89
N PHE A 196 -4.61 5.37 -1.83
CA PHE A 196 -3.27 5.33 -1.23
C PHE A 196 -3.15 6.35 -0.11
N MET A 197 -3.81 6.09 1.02
CA MET A 197 -3.97 7.04 2.14
C MET A 197 -2.90 6.88 3.23
N TRP A 198 -2.01 5.89 3.09
CA TRP A 198 -1.16 5.45 4.20
C TRP A 198 -0.11 6.47 4.60
N TRP A 199 0.59 7.07 3.62
CA TRP A 199 1.79 7.84 3.90
C TRP A 199 1.60 9.35 4.02
N ARG A 200 0.52 9.91 3.43
CA ARG A 200 0.32 11.36 3.36
C ARG A 200 -1.10 11.75 3.73
N GLU A 201 -1.24 12.41 4.86
CA GLU A 201 -2.53 12.83 5.38
C GLU A 201 -3.23 13.83 4.44
N GLU A 202 -2.48 14.84 3.97
CA GLU A 202 -2.99 15.86 3.07
C GLU A 202 -3.54 15.33 1.74
N VAL A 203 -2.90 14.28 1.20
CA VAL A 203 -3.37 13.58 0.00
C VAL A 203 -4.57 12.69 0.32
N ALA A 204 -4.57 12.06 1.49
CA ALA A 204 -5.68 11.20 1.93
C ALA A 204 -6.99 11.98 2.02
N ASP A 205 -7.00 13.16 2.66
CA ASP A 205 -8.20 13.99 2.77
C ASP A 205 -8.71 14.47 1.41
N ARG A 206 -7.80 14.91 0.54
CA ARG A 206 -8.16 15.28 -0.82
C ARG A 206 -8.82 14.12 -1.58
N ASP A 207 -8.20 12.96 -1.56
CA ASP A 207 -8.66 11.80 -2.33
C ASP A 207 -9.96 11.24 -1.78
N LEU A 208 -10.16 11.23 -0.45
CA LEU A 208 -11.44 10.88 0.16
C LEU A 208 -12.56 11.84 -0.26
N GLY A 209 -12.28 13.16 -0.29
CA GLY A 209 -13.21 14.14 -0.79
C GLY A 209 -13.59 13.92 -2.25
N LEU A 210 -12.62 13.58 -3.10
CA LEU A 210 -12.86 13.27 -4.52
C LEU A 210 -13.65 11.98 -4.72
N ILE A 211 -13.40 10.96 -3.91
CA ILE A 211 -14.13 9.68 -3.92
C ILE A 211 -15.60 9.91 -3.54
N ASP A 212 -15.85 10.66 -2.45
CA ASP A 212 -17.21 11.01 -2.01
C ASP A 212 -17.94 11.87 -3.05
N ASP A 213 -17.31 12.93 -3.54
CA ASP A 213 -17.87 13.83 -4.55
C ASP A 213 -18.21 13.12 -5.88
N ALA A 214 -17.43 12.11 -6.27
CA ALA A 214 -17.71 11.30 -7.45
C ALA A 214 -18.89 10.32 -7.25
N GLY A 215 -19.36 10.13 -6.02
CA GLY A 215 -20.45 9.23 -5.70
C GLY A 215 -20.05 7.79 -5.42
N PHE A 216 -18.76 7.52 -5.20
CA PHE A 216 -18.35 6.26 -4.61
C PHE A 216 -18.82 6.16 -3.16
N ASN A 217 -19.10 4.95 -2.70
CA ASN A 217 -19.55 4.70 -1.33
C ASN A 217 -18.62 3.76 -0.54
N TRP A 218 -17.54 3.28 -1.18
CA TRP A 218 -16.50 2.47 -0.59
C TRP A 218 -15.11 2.94 -0.97
N VAL A 219 -14.20 2.81 -0.01
CA VAL A 219 -12.76 2.94 -0.22
C VAL A 219 -12.09 1.60 0.09
N LYS A 220 -11.19 1.15 -0.78
CA LYS A 220 -10.30 0.02 -0.51
C LYS A 220 -8.92 0.55 -0.19
N GLN A 221 -8.35 0.15 0.95
CA GLN A 221 -7.00 0.50 1.39
C GLN A 221 -6.26 -0.72 1.90
N THR A 222 -4.98 -0.85 1.56
CA THR A 222 -4.10 -1.88 2.10
C THR A 222 -3.70 -1.55 3.53
N PHE A 223 -3.85 -2.53 4.41
CA PHE A 223 -3.38 -2.55 5.79
C PHE A 223 -2.28 -3.62 5.86
N ALA A 224 -1.06 -3.21 5.60
CA ALA A 224 0.07 -4.12 5.58
C ALA A 224 0.44 -4.52 7.01
N TRP A 225 0.60 -5.83 7.24
CA TRP A 225 0.88 -6.39 8.55
C TRP A 225 2.19 -5.85 9.12
N GLU A 226 3.23 -5.84 8.30
CA GLU A 226 4.60 -5.42 8.65
C GLU A 226 4.70 -3.95 9.09
N THR A 227 3.76 -3.11 8.66
CA THR A 227 3.72 -1.69 9.03
C THR A 227 2.93 -1.41 10.30
N ILE A 228 2.13 -2.38 10.75
CA ILE A 228 1.27 -2.22 11.94
C ILE A 228 1.81 -3.01 13.14
N GLU A 229 2.29 -4.25 12.95
CA GLU A 229 2.78 -5.11 14.02
C GLU A 229 4.27 -5.37 13.88
N ALA A 230 5.08 -4.40 14.27
CA ALA A 230 6.53 -4.45 14.23
C ALA A 230 7.13 -3.76 15.48
N PRO A 231 8.38 -4.08 15.87
CA PRO A 231 9.32 -5.05 15.29
C PRO A 231 9.10 -6.50 15.76
N VAL A 232 8.18 -6.77 16.69
CA VAL A 232 7.91 -8.09 17.26
C VAL A 232 6.42 -8.32 17.44
N LYS A 233 6.01 -9.59 17.56
CA LYS A 233 4.62 -9.98 17.80
C LYS A 233 4.00 -9.25 18.99
N GLY A 234 2.79 -8.71 18.80
CA GLY A 234 2.01 -8.03 19.82
C GLY A 234 2.40 -6.57 20.06
N GLN A 235 3.41 -6.07 19.37
CA GLN A 235 3.79 -4.66 19.41
C GLN A 235 3.19 -3.94 18.18
N PHE A 236 2.12 -3.19 18.41
CA PHE A 236 1.36 -2.52 17.36
C PHE A 236 1.62 -1.02 17.35
N ASP A 237 1.86 -0.48 16.15
CA ASP A 237 1.75 0.95 15.87
C ASP A 237 0.44 1.20 15.10
N TRP A 238 -0.52 1.79 15.79
CA TRP A 238 -1.84 2.09 15.24
C TRP A 238 -1.95 3.49 14.65
N SER A 239 -0.93 4.33 14.76
CA SER A 239 -1.01 5.76 14.46
C SER A 239 -1.54 6.03 13.05
N ILE A 240 -0.98 5.38 12.03
CA ILE A 240 -1.40 5.55 10.65
C ILE A 240 -2.74 4.84 10.39
N ALA A 241 -2.90 3.62 10.91
CA ALA A 241 -4.13 2.85 10.75
C ALA A 241 -5.35 3.58 11.35
N ASP A 242 -5.21 4.15 12.55
CA ASP A 242 -6.26 4.95 13.21
C ASP A 242 -6.64 6.15 12.35
N ARG A 243 -5.65 6.90 11.87
CA ARG A 243 -5.86 8.05 10.99
C ARG A 243 -6.65 7.67 9.73
N VAL A 244 -6.20 6.65 9.00
CA VAL A 244 -6.86 6.19 7.77
C VAL A 244 -8.30 5.79 8.02
N VAL A 245 -8.57 5.04 9.11
CA VAL A 245 -9.93 4.61 9.45
C VAL A 245 -10.80 5.80 9.84
N GLN A 246 -10.31 6.69 10.70
CA GLN A 246 -11.07 7.85 11.16
C GLN A 246 -11.38 8.82 10.03
N HIS A 247 -10.39 9.14 9.17
CA HIS A 247 -10.61 10.02 8.01
C HIS A 247 -11.65 9.43 7.06
N THR A 248 -11.54 8.14 6.71
CA THR A 248 -12.56 7.48 5.86
C THR A 248 -13.95 7.55 6.48
N ASN A 249 -14.07 7.29 7.78
CA ASN A 249 -15.37 7.37 8.48
C ASN A 249 -15.92 8.80 8.54
N ASN A 250 -15.07 9.82 8.64
CA ASN A 250 -15.48 11.24 8.64
C ASN A 250 -16.07 11.69 7.29
N TYR A 251 -15.59 11.12 6.17
CA TYR A 251 -16.18 11.33 4.84
C TYR A 251 -17.45 10.50 4.58
N ASN A 252 -17.96 9.80 5.59
CA ASN A 252 -19.14 8.94 5.46
C ASN A 252 -18.97 7.85 4.36
N LEU A 253 -17.75 7.37 4.19
CA LEU A 253 -17.40 6.28 3.29
C LEU A 253 -17.24 4.98 4.08
N LYS A 254 -17.57 3.86 3.46
CA LYS A 254 -17.30 2.53 4.00
C LYS A 254 -15.87 2.11 3.64
N LEU A 255 -15.20 1.43 4.56
CA LEU A 255 -13.83 0.97 4.38
C LEU A 255 -13.78 -0.55 4.16
N LEU A 256 -13.12 -0.95 3.07
CA LEU A 256 -12.64 -2.29 2.81
C LEU A 256 -11.14 -2.32 3.07
N ALA A 257 -10.73 -2.94 4.16
CA ALA A 257 -9.32 -3.13 4.49
C ALA A 257 -8.77 -4.41 3.85
N ARG A 258 -7.76 -4.29 2.97
CA ARG A 258 -6.99 -5.44 2.51
C ARG A 258 -5.92 -5.75 3.54
N LEU A 259 -6.07 -6.84 4.29
CA LEU A 259 -5.05 -7.36 5.19
C LEU A 259 -4.07 -8.21 4.38
N SER A 260 -2.86 -7.75 4.21
CA SER A 260 -1.83 -8.42 3.42
C SER A 260 -0.42 -8.02 3.86
N SER A 261 0.58 -8.41 3.10
CA SER A 261 1.98 -8.11 3.34
C SER A 261 2.40 -6.79 2.67
N ASP A 262 3.42 -6.15 3.24
CA ASP A 262 4.18 -5.11 2.58
C ASP A 262 5.28 -5.76 1.72
N PRO A 263 5.30 -5.56 0.39
CA PRO A 263 6.28 -6.19 -0.48
C PRO A 263 7.74 -5.86 -0.14
N GLU A 264 8.01 -4.69 0.43
CA GLU A 264 9.37 -4.24 0.76
C GLU A 264 9.86 -4.76 2.12
N LEU A 265 8.95 -4.95 3.08
CA LEU A 265 9.28 -5.33 4.45
C LEU A 265 9.20 -6.83 4.71
N LYS A 266 8.45 -7.58 3.89
CA LYS A 266 8.14 -9.01 4.08
C LYS A 266 9.35 -9.93 4.26
N ASP A 267 10.50 -9.59 3.68
CA ASP A 267 11.71 -10.44 3.75
C ASP A 267 12.45 -10.33 5.09
N LYS A 268 12.16 -9.30 5.88
CA LYS A 268 12.78 -9.04 7.19
C LYS A 268 11.77 -9.08 8.34
N PHE A 269 10.55 -9.47 8.05
CA PHE A 269 9.48 -9.44 9.03
C PHE A 269 9.58 -10.59 10.03
N TRP A 270 9.31 -10.32 11.31
CA TRP A 270 9.45 -11.28 12.39
C TRP A 270 8.60 -12.54 12.23
N ALA A 271 7.40 -12.43 11.64
CA ALA A 271 6.47 -13.55 11.44
C ALA A 271 6.80 -14.42 10.22
N GLY A 272 7.79 -14.03 9.39
CA GLY A 272 8.12 -14.74 8.17
C GLY A 272 7.04 -14.62 7.08
N LYS A 273 6.95 -15.62 6.20
CA LYS A 273 6.11 -15.58 5.01
C LYS A 273 4.97 -16.60 5.06
N PRO A 274 3.82 -16.34 4.41
CA PRO A 274 2.77 -17.35 4.30
C PRO A 274 3.26 -18.57 3.50
N PRO A 275 2.67 -19.76 3.77
CA PRO A 275 1.58 -20.02 4.72
C PRO A 275 2.04 -20.30 6.16
N GLY A 276 3.35 -20.28 6.43
CA GLY A 276 3.93 -20.72 7.71
C GLY A 276 3.52 -19.88 8.92
N ASN A 277 3.08 -18.65 8.70
CA ASN A 277 2.70 -17.67 9.71
C ASN A 277 1.17 -17.49 9.90
N ALA A 278 0.36 -18.47 9.49
CA ALA A 278 -1.10 -18.34 9.45
C ALA A 278 -1.75 -18.04 10.82
N ASP A 279 -1.21 -18.57 11.91
CA ASP A 279 -1.75 -18.30 13.25
C ASP A 279 -1.39 -16.89 13.72
N ASP A 280 -0.18 -16.44 13.44
CA ASP A 280 0.25 -15.08 13.76
C ASP A 280 -0.54 -14.03 12.96
N PHE A 281 -0.82 -14.30 11.69
CA PHE A 281 -1.67 -13.45 10.86
C PHE A 281 -3.13 -13.40 11.37
N ALA A 282 -3.66 -14.52 11.83
CA ALA A 282 -4.99 -14.55 12.43
C ALA A 282 -5.05 -13.72 13.74
N ASP A 283 -4.00 -13.75 14.57
CA ASP A 283 -3.90 -12.91 15.76
C ASP A 283 -3.85 -11.41 15.39
N PHE A 284 -3.07 -11.04 14.38
CA PHE A 284 -3.06 -9.69 13.82
C PHE A 284 -4.45 -9.27 13.32
N ALA A 285 -5.11 -10.10 12.51
CA ALA A 285 -6.44 -9.82 12.00
C ALA A 285 -7.49 -9.68 13.11
N PHE A 286 -7.37 -10.45 14.20
CA PHE A 286 -8.19 -10.28 15.40
C PHE A 286 -7.97 -8.92 16.06
N ALA A 287 -6.72 -8.49 16.19
CA ALA A 287 -6.37 -7.21 16.80
C ALA A 287 -6.96 -6.03 15.99
N VAL A 288 -6.80 -6.06 14.66
CA VAL A 288 -7.38 -5.05 13.74
C VAL A 288 -8.91 -5.04 13.85
N ALA A 289 -9.56 -6.21 13.75
CA ALA A 289 -11.01 -6.31 13.78
C ALA A 289 -11.61 -5.91 15.14
N SER A 290 -10.90 -6.19 16.23
CA SER A 290 -11.32 -5.76 17.58
C SER A 290 -11.23 -4.26 17.76
N ARG A 291 -10.18 -3.62 17.20
CA ARG A 291 -9.95 -2.18 17.33
C ARG A 291 -10.98 -1.38 16.53
N TYR A 292 -11.33 -1.83 15.32
CA TYR A 292 -12.21 -1.11 14.38
C TYR A 292 -13.57 -1.82 14.21
N ASN A 293 -14.16 -2.25 15.33
CA ASN A 293 -15.34 -3.13 15.35
C ASN A 293 -16.69 -2.41 15.18
N CYS A 294 -16.69 -1.14 14.81
CA CYS A 294 -17.90 -0.35 14.51
C CYS A 294 -18.84 -0.14 15.72
N THR A 295 -18.43 -0.47 16.94
CA THR A 295 -19.23 -0.12 18.14
C THR A 295 -19.02 1.35 18.51
N PRO A 296 -19.94 1.96 19.28
CA PRO A 296 -19.79 3.34 19.74
C PRO A 296 -18.49 3.63 20.52
N GLN A 297 -17.85 2.61 21.06
CA GLN A 297 -16.60 2.71 21.82
C GLN A 297 -15.36 2.37 20.97
N ALA A 298 -15.55 1.96 19.72
CA ALA A 298 -14.43 1.65 18.83
C ALA A 298 -13.69 2.92 18.41
N VAL A 299 -12.40 2.76 18.11
CA VAL A 299 -11.57 3.85 17.55
C VAL A 299 -12.10 4.29 16.19
N GLY A 300 -12.72 3.36 15.45
CA GLY A 300 -13.32 3.58 14.16
C GLY A 300 -14.03 2.33 13.64
N CYS A 301 -14.41 2.34 12.37
CA CYS A 301 -15.17 1.25 11.76
C CYS A 301 -14.52 0.80 10.45
N ILE A 302 -14.21 -0.49 10.37
CA ILE A 302 -13.90 -1.18 9.12
C ILE A 302 -15.06 -2.13 8.84
N GLN A 303 -15.78 -1.89 7.74
CA GLN A 303 -16.97 -2.65 7.40
C GLN A 303 -16.65 -4.00 6.74
N ALA A 304 -15.55 -4.08 5.98
CA ALA A 304 -15.17 -5.28 5.26
C ALA A 304 -13.66 -5.52 5.29
N TYR A 305 -13.27 -6.78 5.24
CA TYR A 305 -11.87 -7.24 5.22
C TYR A 305 -11.64 -8.16 4.04
N GLN A 306 -10.69 -7.82 3.17
CA GLN A 306 -10.10 -8.72 2.17
C GLN A 306 -8.93 -9.46 2.81
N ILE A 307 -8.91 -10.78 2.69
CA ILE A 307 -7.88 -11.61 3.29
C ILE A 307 -6.86 -12.01 2.24
N TRP A 308 -5.69 -11.36 2.30
CA TRP A 308 -4.58 -11.52 1.37
C TRP A 308 -4.88 -10.99 -0.05
N ASN A 309 -3.91 -11.18 -0.97
CA ASN A 309 -3.99 -10.79 -2.37
C ASN A 309 -3.33 -11.86 -3.24
N GLU A 310 -3.98 -12.25 -4.33
CA GLU A 310 -3.49 -13.11 -5.41
C GLU A 310 -2.64 -14.33 -4.97
N PRO A 311 -3.09 -15.17 -4.02
CA PRO A 311 -2.32 -16.33 -3.55
C PRO A 311 -2.15 -17.42 -4.62
N ASN A 312 -2.75 -17.24 -5.79
CA ASN A 312 -2.51 -18.04 -6.99
C ASN A 312 -1.21 -17.65 -7.74
N LEU A 313 -0.46 -16.67 -7.22
CA LEU A 313 0.86 -16.29 -7.70
C LEU A 313 1.91 -16.59 -6.62
N ALA A 314 3.00 -17.27 -6.99
CA ALA A 314 4.07 -17.62 -6.05
C ALA A 314 4.68 -16.38 -5.36
N ARG A 315 4.84 -15.26 -6.09
CA ARG A 315 5.36 -13.99 -5.53
C ARG A 315 4.50 -13.45 -4.39
N GLU A 316 3.20 -13.68 -4.43
CA GLU A 316 2.24 -13.28 -3.39
C GLU A 316 2.12 -14.31 -2.27
N TRP A 317 2.61 -15.54 -2.49
CA TRP A 317 2.54 -16.65 -1.54
C TRP A 317 3.92 -17.03 -0.97
N GLY A 318 4.73 -16.01 -0.63
CA GLY A 318 6.04 -16.19 0.01
C GLY A 318 7.11 -16.86 -0.88
N GLY A 319 6.92 -16.88 -2.18
CA GLY A 319 7.77 -17.58 -3.15
C GLY A 319 7.43 -19.08 -3.30
N ASN A 320 6.41 -19.58 -2.59
CA ASN A 320 5.96 -20.96 -2.70
C ASN A 320 5.04 -21.14 -3.91
N PRO A 321 5.00 -22.34 -4.51
CA PRO A 321 4.00 -22.65 -5.52
C PRO A 321 2.59 -22.41 -4.99
N PRO A 322 1.67 -21.89 -5.82
CA PRO A 322 0.27 -21.70 -5.43
C PRO A 322 -0.36 -22.98 -4.89
N ASN A 323 -1.06 -22.86 -3.76
CA ASN A 323 -1.71 -24.02 -3.12
C ASN A 323 -3.07 -23.62 -2.54
N PRO A 324 -4.19 -23.95 -3.21
CA PRO A 324 -5.52 -23.59 -2.75
C PRO A 324 -5.86 -24.12 -1.36
N ALA A 325 -5.42 -25.32 -0.99
CA ALA A 325 -5.69 -25.90 0.32
C ALA A 325 -4.98 -25.15 1.46
N GLN A 326 -3.73 -24.72 1.23
CA GLN A 326 -3.00 -23.91 2.21
C GLN A 326 -3.64 -22.54 2.39
N TYR A 327 -4.01 -21.88 1.29
CA TYR A 327 -4.71 -20.61 1.36
C TYR A 327 -6.09 -20.76 2.04
N THR A 328 -6.82 -21.82 1.76
CA THR A 328 -8.13 -22.08 2.38
C THR A 328 -8.01 -22.24 3.91
N GLU A 329 -6.99 -22.92 4.41
CA GLU A 329 -6.74 -23.02 5.86
C GLU A 329 -6.32 -21.68 6.47
N PHE A 330 -5.48 -20.90 5.78
CA PHE A 330 -5.11 -19.54 6.16
C PHE A 330 -6.37 -18.64 6.25
N LEU A 331 -7.23 -18.68 5.24
CA LEU A 331 -8.50 -17.94 5.19
C LEU A 331 -9.44 -18.35 6.34
N ARG A 332 -9.56 -19.65 6.64
CA ARG A 332 -10.41 -20.16 7.71
C ARG A 332 -10.01 -19.63 9.08
N LYS A 333 -8.71 -19.65 9.39
CA LYS A 333 -8.17 -19.11 10.65
C LYS A 333 -8.43 -17.62 10.78
N THR A 334 -8.17 -16.88 9.72
CA THR A 334 -8.35 -15.43 9.67
C THR A 334 -9.83 -15.04 9.76
N TYR A 335 -10.72 -15.76 9.06
CA TYR A 335 -12.16 -15.57 9.17
C TYR A 335 -12.64 -15.70 10.62
N ALA A 336 -12.28 -16.79 11.28
CA ALA A 336 -12.67 -17.03 12.67
C ALA A 336 -12.14 -15.93 13.63
N ALA A 337 -10.93 -15.45 13.38
CA ALA A 337 -10.30 -14.37 14.14
C ALA A 337 -11.04 -13.04 13.95
N ILE A 338 -11.33 -12.64 12.73
CA ILE A 338 -12.08 -11.41 12.42
C ILE A 338 -13.48 -11.48 13.03
N LYS A 339 -14.21 -12.60 12.86
CA LYS A 339 -15.57 -12.75 13.41
C LYS A 339 -15.60 -12.73 14.95
N ARG A 340 -14.52 -13.12 15.61
CA ARG A 340 -14.36 -12.98 17.05
C ARG A 340 -14.16 -11.53 17.46
N GLY A 341 -13.41 -10.74 16.69
CA GLY A 341 -13.15 -9.31 16.96
C GLY A 341 -14.29 -8.39 16.54
N ASN A 342 -14.90 -8.67 15.36
CA ASN A 342 -16.04 -7.94 14.80
C ASN A 342 -17.01 -8.91 14.13
N PRO A 343 -18.02 -9.43 14.83
CA PRO A 343 -18.95 -10.41 14.26
C PRO A 343 -19.79 -9.88 13.09
N ASN A 344 -19.94 -8.56 12.98
CA ASN A 344 -20.72 -7.91 11.92
C ASN A 344 -19.91 -7.56 10.67
N ALA A 345 -18.58 -7.63 10.72
CA ALA A 345 -17.74 -7.34 9.57
C ALA A 345 -17.98 -8.34 8.42
N ILE A 346 -17.89 -7.85 7.19
CA ILE A 346 -17.91 -8.69 5.99
C ILE A 346 -16.48 -9.20 5.76
N VAL A 347 -16.31 -10.51 5.70
CA VAL A 347 -15.03 -11.15 5.38
C VAL A 347 -15.07 -11.63 3.93
N ILE A 348 -14.08 -11.19 3.15
CA ILE A 348 -13.97 -11.45 1.72
C ILE A 348 -12.68 -12.23 1.48
N SER A 349 -12.72 -13.28 0.66
CA SER A 349 -11.50 -14.00 0.24
C SER A 349 -10.59 -13.07 -0.59
N ALA A 350 -9.35 -13.49 -0.84
CA ALA A 350 -8.53 -12.84 -1.86
C ALA A 350 -9.19 -12.92 -3.24
N GLY A 351 -8.97 -11.90 -4.06
CA GLY A 351 -9.14 -12.00 -5.50
C GLY A 351 -7.92 -12.71 -6.10
N MET A 352 -8.15 -13.60 -7.04
CA MET A 352 -7.09 -14.29 -7.77
C MET A 352 -6.72 -13.49 -9.02
N ALA A 353 -5.43 -13.45 -9.36
CA ALA A 353 -4.98 -12.89 -10.62
C ALA A 353 -5.54 -13.71 -11.79
N PRO A 354 -6.28 -13.10 -12.73
CA PRO A 354 -6.65 -13.77 -13.96
C PRO A 354 -5.40 -14.11 -14.77
N THR A 355 -5.04 -15.40 -14.85
CA THR A 355 -3.78 -15.84 -15.45
C THR A 355 -3.86 -17.25 -16.01
N GLY A 356 -2.93 -17.57 -16.91
CA GLY A 356 -2.69 -18.93 -17.37
C GLY A 356 -1.82 -19.75 -16.42
N ASP A 357 -1.68 -21.05 -16.71
CA ASP A 357 -0.77 -21.94 -15.99
C ASP A 357 0.69 -21.60 -16.34
N CYS A 358 1.51 -21.41 -15.33
CA CYS A 358 2.96 -21.29 -15.47
C CYS A 358 3.69 -22.02 -14.35
N CYS A 359 3.66 -23.33 -14.43
CA CYS A 359 4.51 -24.19 -13.60
C CYS A 359 4.32 -23.93 -12.10
N ALA A 360 5.42 -23.62 -11.38
CA ALA A 360 5.39 -23.28 -9.96
C ALA A 360 5.13 -21.79 -9.67
N ALA A 361 5.08 -20.92 -10.70
CA ALA A 361 4.98 -19.48 -10.50
C ALA A 361 3.54 -18.98 -10.40
N ALA A 362 2.60 -19.63 -11.09
CA ALA A 362 1.20 -19.23 -11.09
C ALA A 362 0.27 -20.43 -11.35
N MET A 363 -0.95 -20.34 -10.86
CA MET A 363 -2.05 -21.26 -11.15
C MET A 363 -3.21 -20.47 -11.73
N PRO A 364 -3.90 -20.97 -12.79
CA PRO A 364 -5.10 -20.34 -13.30
C PRO A 364 -6.11 -20.07 -12.18
N ASP A 365 -6.73 -18.89 -12.23
CA ASP A 365 -7.63 -18.43 -11.18
C ASP A 365 -8.85 -19.35 -11.03
N ASP A 366 -9.46 -19.79 -12.12
CA ASP A 366 -10.56 -20.77 -12.11
C ASP A 366 -10.19 -22.08 -11.43
N GLN A 367 -8.98 -22.61 -11.69
CA GLN A 367 -8.47 -23.81 -11.04
C GLN A 367 -8.20 -23.57 -9.54
N PHE A 368 -7.74 -22.37 -9.19
CA PHE A 368 -7.50 -22.03 -7.79
C PHE A 368 -8.80 -21.94 -7.00
N TYR A 369 -9.84 -21.29 -7.55
CA TYR A 369 -11.17 -21.24 -6.93
C TYR A 369 -11.79 -22.63 -6.80
N GLU A 370 -11.71 -23.45 -7.84
CA GLU A 370 -12.15 -24.85 -7.79
C GLU A 370 -11.43 -25.63 -6.66
N GLY A 371 -10.10 -25.48 -6.57
CA GLY A 371 -9.29 -26.09 -5.51
C GLY A 371 -9.63 -25.59 -4.11
N MET A 372 -10.00 -24.31 -3.97
CA MET A 372 -10.50 -23.76 -2.69
C MET A 372 -11.79 -24.46 -2.27
N TYR A 373 -12.79 -24.57 -3.17
CA TYR A 373 -14.06 -25.24 -2.86
C TYR A 373 -13.87 -26.72 -2.52
N GLN A 374 -12.96 -27.41 -3.20
CA GLN A 374 -12.60 -28.79 -2.86
C GLN A 374 -11.99 -28.88 -1.46
N ALA A 375 -11.06 -27.99 -1.12
CA ALA A 375 -10.42 -27.93 0.20
C ALA A 375 -11.40 -27.58 1.33
N MET A 376 -12.42 -26.77 1.04
CA MET A 376 -13.53 -26.44 1.96
C MET A 376 -14.54 -27.60 2.14
N GLY A 377 -14.38 -28.71 1.42
CA GLY A 377 -15.36 -29.81 1.45
C GLY A 377 -16.68 -29.46 0.79
N GLY A 378 -16.68 -28.49 -0.15
CA GLY A 378 -17.85 -28.05 -0.90
C GLY A 378 -18.73 -27.02 -0.17
N SER A 379 -18.29 -26.48 0.98
CA SER A 379 -19.05 -25.44 1.69
C SER A 379 -18.12 -24.31 2.17
N SER A 380 -18.41 -23.08 1.78
CA SER A 380 -17.65 -21.91 2.20
C SER A 380 -18.04 -21.33 3.57
N ASN A 381 -18.94 -21.98 4.29
CA ASN A 381 -19.35 -21.53 5.63
C ASN A 381 -18.17 -21.60 6.62
N GLY A 382 -17.85 -20.48 7.25
CA GLY A 382 -16.70 -20.37 8.16
C GLY A 382 -15.38 -20.02 7.47
N TYR A 383 -15.42 -19.67 6.19
CA TYR A 383 -14.24 -19.26 5.41
C TYR A 383 -14.37 -17.83 4.88
N PHE A 384 -15.50 -17.44 4.33
CA PHE A 384 -15.79 -16.09 3.88
C PHE A 384 -17.30 -15.82 3.85
N ASP A 385 -17.69 -14.53 3.87
CA ASP A 385 -19.07 -14.09 3.66
C ASP A 385 -19.33 -13.82 2.18
N MET A 386 -18.34 -13.30 1.44
CA MET A 386 -18.38 -13.01 0.02
C MET A 386 -17.10 -13.48 -0.67
N LEU A 387 -17.19 -13.89 -1.93
CA LEU A 387 -16.01 -14.30 -2.71
C LEU A 387 -15.35 -13.08 -3.34
N GLY A 388 -14.06 -12.88 -3.10
CA GLY A 388 -13.25 -11.88 -3.77
C GLY A 388 -12.82 -12.35 -5.16
N VAL A 389 -12.91 -11.48 -6.17
CA VAL A 389 -12.50 -11.75 -7.56
C VAL A 389 -11.79 -10.53 -8.13
N HIS A 390 -10.77 -10.74 -8.96
CA HIS A 390 -10.20 -9.72 -9.83
C HIS A 390 -10.78 -9.85 -11.23
N GLY A 391 -11.17 -8.74 -11.84
CA GLY A 391 -11.90 -8.71 -13.11
C GLY A 391 -11.35 -7.66 -14.07
N ALA A 392 -10.06 -7.72 -14.42
CA ALA A 392 -9.50 -6.82 -15.43
C ALA A 392 -10.11 -7.08 -16.81
N GLY A 393 -10.35 -6.00 -17.58
CA GLY A 393 -10.95 -6.11 -18.91
C GLY A 393 -9.97 -6.35 -20.03
N PHE A 394 -8.68 -6.11 -19.79
CA PHE A 394 -7.59 -6.22 -20.78
C PHE A 394 -7.90 -5.45 -22.08
N ALA A 395 -7.74 -6.08 -23.26
CA ALA A 395 -8.04 -5.47 -24.55
C ALA A 395 -9.53 -5.51 -24.95
N ALA A 396 -10.36 -6.22 -24.17
CA ALA A 396 -11.76 -6.50 -24.53
C ALA A 396 -12.71 -5.43 -23.98
N PRO A 397 -13.75 -5.01 -24.73
CA PRO A 397 -14.83 -4.20 -24.17
C PRO A 397 -15.60 -4.98 -23.08
N PRO A 398 -16.24 -4.30 -22.14
CA PRO A 398 -16.82 -4.94 -20.94
C PRO A 398 -17.90 -5.97 -21.24
N GLU A 399 -18.61 -5.87 -22.35
CA GLU A 399 -19.68 -6.81 -22.71
C GLU A 399 -19.18 -8.05 -23.46
N LEU A 400 -17.90 -8.11 -23.84
CA LEU A 400 -17.36 -9.20 -24.64
C LEU A 400 -17.52 -10.54 -23.90
N ASP A 401 -18.05 -11.54 -24.61
CA ASP A 401 -18.17 -12.89 -24.07
C ASP A 401 -16.77 -13.53 -23.90
N PRO A 402 -16.47 -14.18 -22.76
CA PRO A 402 -15.20 -14.86 -22.57
C PRO A 402 -14.84 -15.89 -23.66
N ALA A 403 -15.85 -16.53 -24.28
CA ALA A 403 -15.61 -17.46 -25.38
C ALA A 403 -15.13 -16.74 -26.65
N GLU A 404 -15.60 -15.50 -26.88
CA GLU A 404 -15.11 -14.68 -28.00
C GLU A 404 -13.67 -14.22 -27.75
N ALA A 405 -13.33 -13.83 -26.51
CA ALA A 405 -11.95 -13.49 -26.14
C ALA A 405 -11.02 -14.70 -26.37
N ALA A 406 -11.45 -15.90 -25.99
CA ALA A 406 -10.68 -17.12 -26.21
C ALA A 406 -10.50 -17.48 -27.68
N ALA A 407 -11.44 -17.10 -28.53
CA ALA A 407 -11.40 -17.37 -29.96
C ALA A 407 -10.59 -16.33 -30.77
N ASN A 408 -10.22 -15.19 -30.17
CA ASN A 408 -9.62 -14.06 -30.87
C ASN A 408 -8.32 -13.59 -30.22
N GLN A 409 -7.21 -13.72 -30.94
CA GLN A 409 -5.88 -13.29 -30.48
C GLN A 409 -5.77 -11.79 -30.23
N ALA A 410 -6.60 -10.96 -30.86
CA ALA A 410 -6.64 -9.53 -30.57
C ALA A 410 -7.07 -9.23 -29.12
N TYR A 411 -7.81 -10.16 -28.48
CA TYR A 411 -8.20 -10.11 -27.08
C TYR A 411 -7.36 -11.06 -26.21
N GLY A 412 -6.19 -11.50 -26.66
CA GLY A 412 -5.26 -12.33 -25.90
C GLY A 412 -5.47 -13.84 -26.04
N GLY A 413 -6.60 -14.31 -26.61
CA GLY A 413 -6.83 -15.74 -26.91
C GLY A 413 -7.16 -16.63 -25.72
N TYR A 414 -7.56 -16.05 -24.58
CA TYR A 414 -8.00 -16.78 -23.37
C TYR A 414 -9.25 -16.16 -22.78
N ARG A 415 -10.09 -16.98 -22.10
CA ARG A 415 -11.32 -16.55 -21.45
C ARG A 415 -11.07 -15.50 -20.37
N PHE A 416 -10.01 -15.65 -19.58
CA PHE A 416 -9.68 -14.76 -18.46
C PHE A 416 -9.26 -13.34 -18.90
N PHE A 417 -9.07 -13.09 -20.20
CA PHE A 417 -8.83 -11.74 -20.74
C PHE A 417 -10.12 -10.94 -21.01
N ALA A 418 -11.28 -11.46 -20.63
CA ALA A 418 -12.54 -10.72 -20.69
C ALA A 418 -13.01 -10.33 -19.29
N PHE A 419 -13.52 -9.11 -19.13
CA PHE A 419 -14.16 -8.66 -17.89
C PHE A 419 -15.25 -9.62 -17.40
N ARG A 420 -16.04 -10.19 -18.33
CA ARG A 420 -17.09 -11.15 -18.03
C ARG A 420 -16.59 -12.53 -17.59
N HIS A 421 -15.27 -12.77 -17.52
CA HIS A 421 -14.72 -13.98 -16.89
C HIS A 421 -15.18 -14.15 -15.44
N VAL A 422 -15.58 -13.08 -14.77
CA VAL A 422 -16.27 -13.12 -13.48
C VAL A 422 -17.48 -14.06 -13.47
N GLU A 423 -18.17 -14.22 -14.61
CA GLU A 423 -19.29 -15.15 -14.76
C GLU A 423 -18.83 -16.63 -14.74
N ASP A 424 -17.63 -16.91 -15.23
CA ASP A 424 -17.03 -18.26 -15.12
C ASP A 424 -16.74 -18.60 -13.64
N ILE A 425 -16.25 -17.64 -12.87
CA ILE A 425 -16.02 -17.81 -11.43
C ILE A 425 -17.36 -17.93 -10.68
N ARG A 426 -18.37 -17.15 -11.08
CA ARG A 426 -19.73 -17.29 -10.54
C ARG A 426 -20.30 -18.69 -10.77
N ALA A 427 -20.08 -19.27 -11.94
CA ALA A 427 -20.53 -20.63 -12.25
C ALA A 427 -19.83 -21.68 -11.37
N ILE A 428 -18.58 -21.45 -10.92
CA ILE A 428 -17.92 -22.31 -9.92
C ILE A 428 -18.68 -22.25 -8.60
N MET A 429 -18.98 -21.05 -8.07
CA MET A 429 -19.76 -20.89 -6.83
C MET A 429 -21.09 -21.64 -6.88
N GLU A 430 -21.81 -21.51 -7.98
CA GLU A 430 -23.12 -22.15 -8.17
C GLU A 430 -23.04 -23.66 -8.21
N ARG A 431 -22.00 -24.23 -8.85
CA ARG A 431 -21.77 -25.70 -8.85
C ARG A 431 -21.57 -26.27 -7.45
N TYR A 432 -20.98 -25.49 -6.53
CA TYR A 432 -20.80 -25.86 -5.13
C TYR A 432 -21.97 -25.44 -4.21
N GLY A 433 -23.07 -24.95 -4.78
CA GLY A 433 -24.27 -24.57 -4.02
C GLY A 433 -24.14 -23.25 -3.24
N ASP A 434 -23.12 -22.46 -3.55
CA ASP A 434 -22.79 -21.20 -2.85
C ASP A 434 -23.38 -19.96 -3.57
N GLY A 435 -24.31 -20.17 -4.51
CA GLY A 435 -24.98 -19.14 -5.29
C GLY A 435 -25.76 -18.10 -4.45
N GLY A 436 -25.97 -18.35 -3.15
CA GLY A 436 -26.55 -17.38 -2.22
C GLY A 436 -25.61 -16.28 -1.76
N LYS A 437 -24.28 -16.46 -1.92
CA LYS A 437 -23.27 -15.45 -1.58
C LYS A 437 -22.99 -14.53 -2.76
N LYS A 438 -22.54 -13.32 -2.47
CA LYS A 438 -22.13 -12.35 -3.48
C LYS A 438 -20.67 -12.51 -3.87
N ILE A 439 -20.34 -12.04 -5.08
CA ILE A 439 -18.97 -11.74 -5.51
C ILE A 439 -18.66 -10.28 -5.22
N VAL A 440 -17.43 -10.00 -4.82
CA VAL A 440 -16.86 -8.65 -4.73
C VAL A 440 -15.73 -8.55 -5.75
N LEU A 441 -15.86 -7.64 -6.73
CA LEU A 441 -14.72 -7.27 -7.55
C LEU A 441 -13.78 -6.40 -6.73
N LEU A 442 -12.68 -7.00 -6.27
CA LEU A 442 -11.70 -6.32 -5.44
C LEU A 442 -10.79 -5.41 -6.27
N GLU A 443 -10.59 -5.77 -7.54
CA GLU A 443 -9.83 -5.03 -8.52
C GLU A 443 -10.40 -5.26 -9.90
N PHE A 444 -10.74 -4.17 -10.61
CA PHE A 444 -11.13 -4.24 -12.01
C PHE A 444 -10.80 -2.91 -12.71
N GLY A 445 -10.69 -2.95 -14.02
CA GLY A 445 -10.44 -1.76 -14.83
C GLY A 445 -9.80 -2.10 -16.18
N TRP A 446 -9.40 -1.04 -16.86
CA TRP A 446 -8.64 -1.06 -18.11
C TRP A 446 -7.47 -0.10 -18.01
N THR A 447 -6.34 -0.49 -18.59
CA THR A 447 -5.19 0.40 -18.75
C THR A 447 -5.21 1.02 -20.14
N PHE A 448 -4.64 2.23 -20.25
CA PHE A 448 -4.28 2.82 -21.54
C PHE A 448 -2.76 2.98 -21.65
N ASP A 449 -2.01 2.09 -21.02
CA ASP A 449 -0.55 2.09 -21.04
C ASP A 449 0.00 2.10 -22.45
N ARG A 450 0.87 3.07 -22.72
CA ARG A 450 1.53 3.29 -24.02
C ARG A 450 3.05 3.12 -23.94
N VAL A 451 3.58 2.87 -22.75
CA VAL A 451 5.01 2.84 -22.45
C VAL A 451 5.51 1.45 -22.15
N ASN A 452 4.87 0.76 -21.22
CA ASN A 452 5.32 -0.53 -20.71
C ASN A 452 4.97 -1.67 -21.69
N PRO A 453 5.96 -2.38 -22.28
CA PRO A 453 5.70 -3.45 -23.23
C PRO A 453 4.81 -4.58 -22.69
N ALA A 454 4.81 -4.77 -21.38
CA ALA A 454 4.02 -5.80 -20.72
C ALA A 454 2.52 -5.49 -20.75
N TYR A 455 2.11 -4.23 -20.74
CA TYR A 455 0.72 -3.80 -20.67
C TYR A 455 0.21 -3.13 -21.95
N LYS A 456 1.12 -2.59 -22.73
CA LYS A 456 0.83 -1.85 -23.97
C LYS A 456 -0.05 -2.63 -24.94
N TRP A 457 0.12 -3.97 -25.04
CA TRP A 457 -0.63 -4.82 -25.97
C TRP A 457 -2.15 -4.82 -25.69
N HIS A 458 -2.56 -4.63 -24.44
CA HIS A 458 -3.97 -4.52 -24.06
C HIS A 458 -4.36 -3.11 -23.59
N GLY A 459 -3.47 -2.14 -23.76
CA GLY A 459 -3.66 -0.72 -23.59
C GLY A 459 -3.69 -0.01 -24.95
N ALA A 460 -2.71 0.85 -25.18
CA ALA A 460 -2.66 1.68 -26.39
C ALA A 460 -2.60 0.87 -27.70
N ASP A 461 -1.91 -0.28 -27.74
CA ASP A 461 -1.86 -1.12 -28.95
C ASP A 461 -3.20 -1.80 -29.27
N ALA A 462 -4.07 -1.96 -28.26
CA ALA A 462 -5.47 -2.39 -28.46
C ALA A 462 -6.43 -1.24 -28.79
N GLY A 463 -5.92 -0.02 -28.93
CA GLY A 463 -6.73 1.17 -29.21
C GLY A 463 -7.41 1.75 -27.97
N ILE A 464 -6.97 1.37 -26.75
CA ILE A 464 -7.49 1.94 -25.52
C ILE A 464 -6.69 3.21 -25.21
N ASP A 465 -7.37 4.34 -25.25
CA ASP A 465 -6.93 5.63 -24.72
C ASP A 465 -7.73 5.99 -23.45
N GLU A 466 -7.51 7.15 -22.91
CA GLU A 466 -8.19 7.61 -21.68
C GLU A 466 -9.71 7.78 -21.85
N PHE A 467 -10.20 8.06 -23.06
CA PHE A 467 -11.63 8.15 -23.36
C PHE A 467 -12.28 6.78 -23.49
N VAL A 468 -11.58 5.83 -24.11
CA VAL A 468 -12.02 4.43 -24.20
C VAL A 468 -12.02 3.80 -22.80
N GLN A 469 -10.98 4.07 -21.98
CA GLN A 469 -10.96 3.65 -20.57
C GLN A 469 -12.21 4.14 -19.83
N ALA A 470 -12.54 5.43 -19.97
CA ALA A 470 -13.70 6.05 -19.33
C ALA A 470 -15.02 5.39 -19.76
N ASP A 471 -15.20 5.18 -21.07
CA ASP A 471 -16.38 4.50 -21.62
C ASP A 471 -16.49 3.05 -21.13
N TYR A 472 -15.38 2.30 -21.14
CA TYR A 472 -15.36 0.92 -20.68
C TYR A 472 -15.68 0.79 -19.19
N LEU A 473 -15.12 1.64 -18.34
CA LEU A 473 -15.41 1.65 -16.91
C LEU A 473 -16.89 1.92 -16.64
N LYS A 474 -17.47 2.94 -17.26
CA LYS A 474 -18.90 3.26 -17.13
C LYS A 474 -19.78 2.08 -17.58
N ARG A 475 -19.50 1.53 -18.76
CA ARG A 475 -20.25 0.39 -19.31
C ARG A 475 -20.09 -0.88 -18.49
N ALA A 476 -18.96 -1.10 -17.85
CA ALA A 476 -18.76 -2.21 -16.92
C ALA A 476 -19.73 -2.14 -15.72
N TYR A 477 -19.87 -0.96 -15.11
CA TYR A 477 -20.86 -0.75 -14.05
C TYR A 477 -22.28 -0.91 -14.56
N GLN A 478 -22.61 -0.38 -15.75
CA GLN A 478 -23.93 -0.54 -16.37
C GLN A 478 -24.24 -2.01 -16.66
N TYR A 479 -23.26 -2.75 -17.20
CA TYR A 479 -23.40 -4.17 -17.47
C TYR A 479 -23.66 -4.97 -16.19
N ALA A 480 -22.88 -4.72 -15.14
CA ALA A 480 -23.05 -5.38 -13.85
C ALA A 480 -24.41 -5.07 -13.21
N ALA A 481 -24.86 -3.82 -13.27
CA ALA A 481 -26.18 -3.41 -12.77
C ALA A 481 -27.33 -4.09 -13.53
N ALA A 482 -27.18 -4.31 -14.83
CA ALA A 482 -28.19 -4.93 -15.67
C ALA A 482 -28.21 -6.47 -15.59
N ASN A 483 -27.04 -7.12 -15.42
CA ASN A 483 -26.89 -8.56 -15.62
C ASN A 483 -26.45 -9.33 -14.38
N TRP A 484 -25.76 -8.69 -13.41
CA TRP A 484 -25.15 -9.38 -12.27
C TRP A 484 -25.88 -9.17 -10.94
N GLN A 485 -26.98 -8.44 -10.94
CA GLN A 485 -27.83 -8.37 -9.74
C GLN A 485 -28.60 -9.69 -9.55
N PRO A 486 -28.78 -10.13 -8.29
CA PRO A 486 -28.35 -9.52 -7.02
C PRO A 486 -27.01 -10.05 -6.52
N TRP A 487 -26.25 -10.83 -7.32
CA TRP A 487 -25.09 -11.58 -6.86
C TRP A 487 -23.76 -10.81 -6.89
N ILE A 488 -23.70 -9.65 -7.56
CA ILE A 488 -22.55 -8.74 -7.43
C ILE A 488 -22.71 -7.87 -6.17
N GLY A 489 -21.65 -7.71 -5.39
CA GLY A 489 -21.61 -6.80 -4.27
C GLY A 489 -20.91 -5.51 -4.64
N LEU A 490 -19.73 -5.27 -4.05
CA LEU A 490 -18.88 -4.13 -4.37
C LEU A 490 -18.12 -4.36 -5.67
N MET A 491 -17.99 -3.31 -6.46
CA MET A 491 -17.05 -3.22 -7.58
C MET A 491 -16.01 -2.14 -7.23
N SER A 492 -14.80 -2.56 -6.84
CA SER A 492 -13.69 -1.67 -6.49
C SER A 492 -12.75 -1.51 -7.68
N LEU A 493 -12.73 -0.34 -8.27
CA LEU A 493 -11.85 -0.09 -9.42
C LEU A 493 -10.38 0.09 -9.01
N ILE A 494 -9.47 -0.26 -9.89
CA ILE A 494 -8.08 0.16 -9.91
C ILE A 494 -8.05 1.47 -10.70
N THR A 495 -7.66 2.63 -10.22
CA THR A 495 -7.34 3.03 -8.86
C THR A 495 -7.41 4.55 -8.80
N MET A 496 -7.42 5.13 -7.62
CA MET A 496 -7.06 6.53 -7.43
C MET A 496 -5.55 6.72 -7.68
N PRO A 497 -5.06 7.96 -7.95
CA PRO A 497 -3.63 8.16 -8.18
C PRO A 497 -2.82 8.00 -6.88
N ASN A 498 -1.57 7.54 -7.00
CA ASN A 498 -0.60 7.60 -5.92
C ASN A 498 0.41 8.73 -6.19
N ILE A 499 0.58 9.60 -5.21
CA ILE A 499 1.53 10.72 -5.29
C ILE A 499 2.99 10.25 -5.40
N ASP A 500 3.30 9.07 -4.86
CA ASP A 500 4.65 8.53 -4.86
C ASP A 500 5.15 8.16 -6.26
N TRP A 501 4.25 8.01 -7.25
CA TRP A 501 4.64 7.86 -8.67
C TRP A 501 5.38 9.08 -9.24
N LEU A 502 5.35 10.21 -8.53
CA LEU A 502 6.10 11.42 -8.91
C LEU A 502 7.51 11.46 -8.32
N ALA A 503 7.92 10.49 -7.50
CA ALA A 503 9.13 10.57 -6.70
C ALA A 503 10.43 10.68 -7.52
N ASP A 504 10.48 10.06 -8.68
CA ASP A 504 11.63 10.12 -9.61
C ASP A 504 11.43 11.11 -10.78
N GLY A 505 10.25 11.73 -10.87
CA GLY A 505 9.88 12.69 -11.91
C GLY A 505 9.36 12.06 -13.20
N ASN A 506 9.13 10.75 -13.23
CA ASN A 506 8.62 10.03 -14.41
C ASN A 506 7.45 9.08 -14.04
N PRO A 507 6.25 9.58 -13.75
CA PRO A 507 5.12 8.74 -13.35
C PRO A 507 4.65 7.78 -14.45
N GLU A 508 5.06 8.00 -15.70
CA GLU A 508 4.63 7.18 -16.84
C GLU A 508 5.30 5.80 -16.90
N ASP A 509 6.39 5.57 -16.16
CA ASP A 509 7.01 4.23 -16.06
C ASP A 509 6.39 3.38 -14.94
N GLU A 510 5.51 3.96 -14.14
CA GLU A 510 4.72 3.24 -13.16
C GLU A 510 3.51 2.55 -13.81
N GLU A 511 3.45 1.24 -13.66
CA GLU A 511 2.39 0.40 -14.24
C GLU A 511 0.98 0.91 -13.91
N GLN A 512 0.73 1.24 -12.65
CA GLN A 512 -0.60 1.63 -12.17
C GLN A 512 -1.00 3.04 -12.56
N TYR A 513 -0.06 3.89 -12.97
CA TYR A 513 -0.34 5.23 -13.48
C TYR A 513 -1.40 5.21 -14.59
N TRP A 514 -1.30 4.24 -15.49
CA TRP A 514 -2.19 4.13 -16.65
C TRP A 514 -3.56 3.51 -16.35
N TRP A 515 -3.70 2.88 -15.18
CA TRP A 515 -4.99 2.38 -14.70
C TRP A 515 -5.78 3.42 -13.93
N ALA A 516 -5.12 4.42 -13.37
CA ALA A 516 -5.73 5.40 -12.49
C ALA A 516 -6.76 6.27 -13.24
N ILE A 517 -7.85 6.59 -12.54
CA ILE A 517 -8.92 7.45 -13.08
C ILE A 517 -8.59 8.95 -13.00
N MET A 518 -7.48 9.30 -12.36
CA MET A 518 -6.89 10.64 -12.28
C MET A 518 -5.39 10.53 -12.39
N ALA A 519 -4.69 11.60 -12.78
CA ALA A 519 -3.24 11.63 -12.75
C ALA A 519 -2.74 12.19 -11.42
N PRO A 520 -1.57 11.72 -10.89
CA PRO A 520 -1.04 12.20 -9.63
C PRO A 520 -0.62 13.66 -9.70
N GLY A 521 -0.73 14.38 -8.58
CA GLY A 521 -0.31 15.75 -8.41
C GLY A 521 -0.50 16.19 -6.96
N TYR A 522 0.14 17.31 -6.56
CA TYR A 522 -0.03 17.94 -5.25
C TYR A 522 0.30 19.44 -5.33
N PRO A 523 -0.50 20.33 -4.72
CA PRO A 523 -1.70 20.03 -3.91
C PRO A 523 -2.88 19.52 -4.73
N ASP A 524 -2.94 19.87 -6.01
CA ASP A 524 -4.03 19.45 -6.90
C ASP A 524 -3.66 18.17 -7.64
N THR A 525 -4.66 17.37 -7.99
CA THR A 525 -4.55 16.25 -8.90
C THR A 525 -5.13 16.62 -10.25
N PHE A 526 -4.83 15.82 -11.30
CA PHE A 526 -5.30 16.13 -12.65
C PHE A 526 -6.43 15.19 -13.06
N TRP A 527 -7.50 15.79 -13.60
CA TRP A 527 -8.69 15.10 -14.03
C TRP A 527 -8.42 14.26 -15.27
N ARG A 528 -8.95 13.03 -15.27
CA ARG A 528 -9.03 12.19 -16.46
C ARG A 528 -10.48 11.98 -16.84
N PRO A 529 -10.80 11.69 -18.12
CA PRO A 529 -12.17 11.41 -18.57
C PRO A 529 -12.89 10.36 -17.72
N ALA A 530 -12.15 9.34 -17.24
CA ALA A 530 -12.70 8.28 -16.42
C ALA A 530 -13.36 8.78 -15.13
N TYR A 531 -12.70 9.69 -14.41
CA TYR A 531 -13.27 10.26 -13.19
C TYR A 531 -14.55 11.05 -13.48
N ILE A 532 -14.54 11.88 -14.54
CA ILE A 532 -15.68 12.72 -14.93
C ILE A 532 -16.88 11.85 -15.32
N GLU A 533 -16.68 10.85 -16.18
CA GLU A 533 -17.75 9.96 -16.66
C GLU A 533 -18.36 9.15 -15.50
N LEU A 534 -17.54 8.66 -14.57
CA LEU A 534 -18.03 7.93 -13.40
C LEU A 534 -18.77 8.84 -12.42
N CYS A 535 -18.27 10.06 -12.18
CA CYS A 535 -18.96 11.04 -11.36
C CYS A 535 -20.35 11.37 -11.92
N ILE A 536 -20.44 11.58 -13.24
CA ILE A 536 -21.74 11.82 -13.91
C ILE A 536 -22.67 10.61 -13.72
N TYR A 537 -22.16 9.43 -13.95
CA TYR A 537 -22.95 8.19 -13.87
C TYR A 537 -23.44 7.90 -12.45
N PHE A 538 -22.57 7.93 -11.44
CA PHE A 538 -22.93 7.57 -10.06
C PHE A 538 -23.88 8.59 -9.42
N ASN A 539 -23.74 9.87 -9.75
CA ASN A 539 -24.61 10.92 -9.24
C ASN A 539 -25.90 11.14 -10.07
N GLY A 540 -26.11 10.37 -11.13
CA GLY A 540 -27.27 10.52 -12.01
C GLY A 540 -27.32 11.86 -12.74
N LEU A 541 -26.16 12.42 -13.07
CA LEU A 541 -26.00 13.72 -13.71
C LEU A 541 -26.00 13.66 -15.24
N GLU A 542 -26.64 12.65 -15.85
CA GLU A 542 -26.68 12.51 -17.31
C GLU A 542 -27.15 13.82 -17.97
N GLY A 543 -26.31 14.32 -18.89
CA GLY A 543 -26.55 15.61 -19.56
C GLY A 543 -26.25 16.86 -18.70
N GLN A 544 -25.71 16.69 -17.50
CA GLN A 544 -25.20 17.72 -16.63
C GLN A 544 -23.68 17.59 -16.48
N ARG A 545 -23.06 18.50 -15.76
CA ARG A 545 -21.61 18.44 -15.49
C ARG A 545 -21.36 17.90 -14.09
N CYS A 546 -20.29 17.14 -13.94
CA CYS A 546 -19.75 16.81 -12.64
C CYS A 546 -19.25 18.09 -11.94
N LYS A 547 -19.40 18.20 -10.64
CA LYS A 547 -18.98 19.37 -9.81
C LYS A 547 -17.53 19.77 -10.06
N TYR A 548 -16.69 18.82 -10.42
CA TYR A 548 -15.24 19.00 -10.64
C TYR A 548 -14.83 18.90 -12.11
N ASP A 549 -15.72 19.17 -13.03
CA ASP A 549 -15.38 19.22 -14.46
C ASP A 549 -14.44 20.42 -14.70
N PRO A 550 -13.19 20.20 -15.17
CA PRO A 550 -12.23 21.29 -15.39
C PRO A 550 -12.63 22.26 -16.50
N ASN A 551 -13.69 21.94 -17.26
CA ASN A 551 -14.25 22.81 -18.28
C ASN A 551 -15.38 23.72 -17.74
N GLN A 552 -15.58 23.71 -16.43
CA GLN A 552 -16.38 24.73 -15.74
C GLN A 552 -15.52 25.97 -15.50
#